data_dd396db9df8dc3d2f276cc669c59cacc
#
_entry.id   dd396db9df8dc3d2f276cc669c59cacc
#
_cell.length_a   1.000
_cell.length_b   1.000
_cell.length_c   1.000
_cell.angle_alpha   90.00
_cell.angle_beta   90.00
_cell.angle_gamma   90.00
#
_symmetry.space_group_name_H-M   'P 1'
#
loop_
_entity.id
_entity.type
_entity.pdbx_description
1 polymer ?
#
loop_
_entity_poly.entity_id
_entity_poly.type
_entity_poly.pdbx_seq_one_letter_code
_entity_poly.pdbx_strand_id
1 'polypeptide(L)'
;MEAYRALAAAFPDDSLRYDPNAALSVAESIWFAEQIRGLRNDYLEDPTWGLQGMRQVREKASMLLATNTVVVNFEQLCANLQNLAVDVILLDTTFWGGIRPCIKAAGVCETFQQPIAVHSSGELGIQLATMLHLGAMLPNLTFSADAHYHHLTDDILVGGKLPYQEGAIAVPDGPGLGVTLDQDRLQQYAEAFQREGGYPYDRDPSRPGWFALVPNTRWADHTLLGLPFTQY
;
A
#
# COMPACT_ATOMS: atom_id res chain seq x y z
N MET A 1 17.81 6.64 0.99
CA MET A 1 18.84 5.83 0.31
C MET A 1 19.65 4.95 1.27
N GLU A 2 20.27 5.52 2.30
CA GLU A 2 21.07 4.72 3.26
C GLU A 2 20.27 3.60 3.93
N ALA A 3 19.07 3.92 4.44
CA ALA A 3 18.18 2.92 5.06
C ALA A 3 17.83 1.78 4.10
N TYR A 4 17.52 2.10 2.84
CA TYR A 4 17.20 1.09 1.83
C TYR A 4 18.38 0.14 1.56
N ARG A 5 19.58 0.70 1.41
CA ARG A 5 20.80 -0.10 1.21
C ARG A 5 21.16 -0.93 2.45
N ALA A 6 20.92 -0.39 3.64
CA ALA A 6 21.13 -1.12 4.89
C ALA A 6 20.17 -2.32 5.01
N LEU A 7 18.89 -2.14 4.61
CA LEU A 7 17.93 -3.24 4.54
C LEU A 7 18.36 -4.30 3.52
N ALA A 8 18.76 -3.90 2.31
CA ALA A 8 19.23 -4.82 1.27
C ALA A 8 20.47 -5.63 1.73
N ALA A 9 21.35 -4.99 2.51
CA ALA A 9 22.52 -5.68 3.05
C ALA A 9 22.18 -6.61 4.22
N ALA A 10 21.16 -6.25 5.03
CA ALA A 10 20.72 -7.08 6.16
C ALA A 10 19.88 -8.30 5.71
N PHE A 11 19.17 -8.17 4.58
CA PHE A 11 18.27 -9.17 4.03
C PHE A 11 18.62 -9.48 2.56
N PRO A 12 19.79 -10.09 2.28
CA PRO A 12 20.28 -10.25 0.91
C PRO A 12 19.47 -11.23 0.07
N ASP A 13 18.74 -12.13 0.72
CA ASP A 13 17.91 -13.15 0.06
C ASP A 13 16.47 -12.70 -0.16
N ASP A 14 16.08 -11.55 0.39
CA ASP A 14 14.74 -11.01 0.28
C ASP A 14 14.64 -9.93 -0.81
N SER A 15 13.52 -9.90 -1.52
CA SER A 15 13.19 -8.80 -2.43
C SER A 15 12.57 -7.64 -1.67
N LEU A 16 13.07 -6.45 -1.92
CA LEU A 16 12.60 -5.24 -1.27
C LEU A 16 11.53 -4.53 -2.12
N ARG A 17 10.67 -3.80 -1.43
CA ARG A 17 9.70 -2.86 -1.98
C ARG A 17 9.87 -1.52 -1.31
N TYR A 18 9.58 -0.47 -2.03
CA TYR A 18 9.58 0.88 -1.48
C TYR A 18 8.39 1.66 -2.01
N ASP A 19 7.62 2.16 -1.06
CA ASP A 19 6.49 3.05 -1.33
C ASP A 19 6.75 4.42 -0.68
N PRO A 20 7.15 5.43 -1.45
CA PRO A 20 7.24 6.79 -0.97
C PRO A 20 5.88 7.51 -0.94
N ASN A 21 4.79 6.86 -1.28
CA ASN A 21 3.44 7.43 -1.29
C ASN A 21 3.38 8.79 -2.04
N ALA A 22 3.85 8.79 -3.28
CA ALA A 22 3.91 9.98 -4.15
C ALA A 22 4.75 11.14 -3.61
N ALA A 23 5.67 10.85 -2.67
CA ALA A 23 6.50 11.87 -2.03
C ALA A 23 7.63 12.41 -2.93
N LEU A 24 7.88 11.79 -4.08
CA LEU A 24 8.97 12.16 -4.97
C LEU A 24 8.46 12.86 -6.23
N SER A 25 9.23 13.81 -6.74
CA SER A 25 9.05 14.31 -8.09
C SER A 25 9.44 13.23 -9.11
N VAL A 26 9.06 13.41 -10.37
CA VAL A 26 9.48 12.53 -11.48
C VAL A 26 11.01 12.39 -11.53
N ALA A 27 11.74 13.51 -11.40
CA ALA A 27 13.20 13.49 -11.44
C ALA A 27 13.82 12.74 -10.25
N GLU A 28 13.31 12.97 -9.04
CA GLU A 28 13.75 12.25 -7.83
C GLU A 28 13.42 10.76 -7.91
N SER A 29 12.25 10.40 -8.45
CA SER A 29 11.83 9.00 -8.65
C SER A 29 12.78 8.26 -9.59
N ILE A 30 13.16 8.89 -10.72
CA ILE A 30 14.12 8.33 -11.67
C ILE A 30 15.49 8.19 -11.02
N TRP A 31 15.95 9.23 -10.34
CA TRP A 31 17.22 9.17 -9.61
C TRP A 31 17.23 8.08 -8.56
N PHE A 32 16.14 7.94 -7.77
CA PHE A 32 16.02 6.91 -6.75
C PHE A 32 16.08 5.51 -7.36
N ALA A 33 15.30 5.26 -8.42
CA ALA A 33 15.30 3.99 -9.14
C ALA A 33 16.71 3.59 -9.63
N GLU A 34 17.47 4.56 -10.17
CA GLU A 34 18.85 4.34 -10.58
C GLU A 34 19.78 4.00 -9.39
N GLN A 35 19.56 4.61 -8.23
CA GLN A 35 20.38 4.36 -7.04
C GLN A 35 20.19 2.98 -6.44
N ILE A 36 19.04 2.35 -6.64
CA ILE A 36 18.73 0.99 -6.18
C ILE A 36 18.85 -0.06 -7.27
N ARG A 37 19.29 0.35 -8.46
CA ARG A 37 19.59 -0.56 -9.57
C ARG A 37 20.59 -1.64 -9.12
N GLY A 38 20.28 -2.90 -9.41
CA GLY A 38 21.11 -4.03 -9.05
C GLY A 38 20.91 -4.57 -7.64
N LEU A 39 20.08 -3.92 -6.81
CA LEU A 39 19.56 -4.53 -5.60
C LEU A 39 18.39 -5.45 -5.95
N ARG A 40 18.10 -6.39 -5.08
CA ARG A 40 16.96 -7.30 -5.25
C ARG A 40 15.67 -6.56 -4.88
N ASN A 41 14.91 -6.19 -5.90
CA ASN A 41 13.67 -5.43 -5.76
C ASN A 41 12.53 -6.14 -6.47
N ASP A 42 11.33 -6.12 -5.89
CA ASP A 42 10.10 -6.50 -6.58
C ASP A 42 9.64 -5.34 -7.48
N TYR A 43 9.39 -4.18 -6.88
CA TYR A 43 8.93 -2.97 -7.57
C TYR A 43 9.16 -1.71 -6.74
N LEU A 44 9.01 -0.57 -7.38
CA LEU A 44 8.89 0.75 -6.76
C LEU A 44 7.42 1.18 -6.85
N GLU A 45 6.78 1.37 -5.70
CA GLU A 45 5.36 1.69 -5.58
C GLU A 45 5.15 3.19 -5.50
N ASP A 46 4.17 3.69 -6.24
CA ASP A 46 3.72 5.09 -6.25
C ASP A 46 4.82 6.14 -5.96
N PRO A 47 5.94 6.13 -6.70
CA PRO A 47 7.01 7.10 -6.43
C PRO A 47 6.58 8.54 -6.67
N THR A 48 5.65 8.78 -7.59
CA THR A 48 5.17 10.11 -7.96
C THR A 48 3.68 10.11 -8.31
N TRP A 49 3.13 11.28 -8.60
CA TRP A 49 1.72 11.49 -8.85
C TRP A 49 1.24 11.14 -10.25
N GLY A 50 0.04 10.53 -10.28
CA GLY A 50 -0.80 10.40 -11.47
C GLY A 50 -0.20 9.57 -12.60
N LEU A 51 -1.04 9.09 -13.50
CA LEU A 51 -0.62 8.22 -14.62
C LEU A 51 0.49 8.83 -15.48
N GLN A 52 0.42 10.13 -15.73
CA GLN A 52 1.43 10.79 -16.57
C GLN A 52 2.80 10.86 -15.89
N GLY A 53 2.84 11.16 -14.58
CA GLY A 53 4.09 11.17 -13.81
C GLY A 53 4.69 9.77 -13.71
N MET A 54 3.86 8.78 -13.37
CA MET A 54 4.25 7.37 -13.31
C MET A 54 4.81 6.88 -14.65
N ARG A 55 4.17 7.20 -15.76
CA ARG A 55 4.66 6.85 -17.09
C ARG A 55 6.05 7.43 -17.37
N GLN A 56 6.28 8.70 -17.06
CA GLN A 56 7.59 9.32 -17.26
C GLN A 56 8.69 8.64 -16.44
N VAL A 57 8.38 8.21 -15.21
CA VAL A 57 9.32 7.42 -14.39
C VAL A 57 9.54 6.05 -15.01
N ARG A 58 8.46 5.33 -15.38
CA ARG A 58 8.53 4.00 -15.97
C ARG A 58 9.36 3.93 -17.23
N GLU A 59 9.24 4.92 -18.10
CA GLU A 59 10.01 4.99 -19.36
C GLU A 59 11.54 5.08 -19.12
N LYS A 60 11.96 5.43 -17.91
CA LYS A 60 13.38 5.64 -17.57
C LYS A 60 13.89 4.76 -16.42
N ALA A 61 13.00 4.30 -15.56
CA ALA A 61 13.37 3.39 -14.49
C ALA A 61 13.69 1.99 -15.05
N SER A 62 14.70 1.36 -14.48
CA SER A 62 15.11 -0.01 -14.86
C SER A 62 14.45 -1.08 -13.97
N MET A 63 13.31 -0.79 -13.40
CA MET A 63 12.56 -1.67 -12.50
C MET A 63 11.06 -1.50 -12.70
N LEU A 64 10.28 -2.46 -12.23
CA LEU A 64 8.82 -2.39 -12.28
C LEU A 64 8.29 -1.27 -11.40
N LEU A 65 7.25 -0.59 -11.87
CA LEU A 65 6.46 0.33 -11.05
C LEU A 65 5.14 -0.32 -10.66
N ALA A 66 4.78 -0.18 -9.38
CA ALA A 66 3.49 -0.61 -8.86
C ALA A 66 2.66 0.59 -8.41
N THR A 67 1.34 0.38 -8.26
CA THR A 67 0.45 1.41 -7.73
C THR A 67 -0.72 0.84 -6.96
N ASN A 68 -1.04 1.49 -5.84
CA ASN A 68 -2.29 1.33 -5.12
C ASN A 68 -3.15 2.62 -5.12
N THR A 69 -2.62 3.73 -5.65
CA THR A 69 -3.29 5.04 -5.60
C THR A 69 -3.66 5.57 -6.98
N VAL A 70 -2.86 5.33 -8.01
CA VAL A 70 -3.04 5.90 -9.36
C VAL A 70 -4.02 5.09 -10.20
N VAL A 71 -4.18 3.79 -9.90
CA VAL A 71 -5.13 2.90 -10.58
C VAL A 71 -5.96 2.14 -9.53
N VAL A 72 -7.13 2.69 -9.21
CA VAL A 72 -8.05 2.15 -8.19
C VAL A 72 -9.49 1.96 -8.70
N ASN A 73 -9.71 2.11 -10.00
CA ASN A 73 -10.99 1.86 -10.65
C ASN A 73 -10.80 1.46 -12.12
N PHE A 74 -11.89 1.04 -12.76
CA PHE A 74 -11.84 0.52 -14.14
C PHE A 74 -11.51 1.59 -15.20
N GLU A 75 -11.87 2.85 -14.98
CA GLU A 75 -11.52 3.94 -15.88
C GLU A 75 -10.01 4.18 -15.89
N GLN A 76 -9.42 4.25 -14.69
CA GLN A 76 -7.97 4.39 -14.54
C GLN A 76 -7.22 3.13 -15.02
N LEU A 77 -7.76 1.93 -14.79
CA LEU A 77 -7.18 0.69 -15.31
C LEU A 77 -7.17 0.69 -16.84
N CYS A 78 -8.27 1.10 -17.48
CA CYS A 78 -8.33 1.24 -18.93
C CYS A 78 -7.28 2.24 -19.42
N ALA A 79 -7.17 3.39 -18.77
CA ALA A 79 -6.19 4.41 -19.13
C ALA A 79 -4.74 3.90 -18.94
N ASN A 80 -4.48 3.12 -17.88
CA ASN A 80 -3.18 2.49 -17.66
C ASN A 80 -2.82 1.49 -18.75
N LEU A 81 -3.76 0.62 -19.11
CA LEU A 81 -3.55 -0.38 -20.18
C LEU A 81 -3.26 0.25 -21.53
N GLN A 82 -3.82 1.42 -21.81
CA GLN A 82 -3.56 2.17 -23.04
C GLN A 82 -2.21 2.91 -23.03
N ASN A 83 -1.80 3.41 -21.86
CA ASN A 83 -0.63 4.29 -21.72
C ASN A 83 0.59 3.60 -21.13
N LEU A 84 0.42 2.40 -20.54
CA LEU A 84 1.47 1.64 -19.86
C LEU A 84 2.22 2.50 -18.82
N ALA A 85 1.46 3.14 -17.93
CA ALA A 85 2.03 4.02 -16.93
C ALA A 85 2.65 3.28 -15.73
N VAL A 86 2.06 2.13 -15.37
CA VAL A 86 2.56 1.24 -14.31
C VAL A 86 2.53 -0.21 -14.77
N ASP A 87 3.36 -1.02 -14.14
CA ASP A 87 3.53 -2.45 -14.46
C ASP A 87 2.66 -3.34 -13.57
N VAL A 88 2.54 -3.02 -12.28
CA VAL A 88 1.88 -3.86 -11.26
C VAL A 88 0.68 -3.12 -10.67
N ILE A 89 -0.48 -3.75 -10.69
CA ILE A 89 -1.68 -3.23 -10.03
C ILE A 89 -1.82 -3.87 -8.65
N LEU A 90 -1.84 -3.03 -7.63
CA LEU A 90 -2.03 -3.47 -6.26
C LEU A 90 -3.51 -3.36 -5.90
N LEU A 91 -4.16 -4.51 -5.73
CA LEU A 91 -5.59 -4.58 -5.48
C LEU A 91 -5.87 -4.42 -3.99
N ASP A 92 -6.67 -3.42 -3.66
CA ASP A 92 -7.13 -3.17 -2.30
C ASP A 92 -8.65 -3.11 -2.29
N THR A 93 -9.28 -3.93 -1.45
CA THR A 93 -10.74 -3.98 -1.38
C THR A 93 -11.36 -2.69 -0.86
N THR A 94 -10.61 -1.85 -0.15
CA THR A 94 -11.05 -0.53 0.30
C THR A 94 -11.15 0.44 -0.87
N PHE A 95 -10.09 0.53 -1.68
CA PHE A 95 -10.04 1.48 -2.80
C PHE A 95 -10.88 1.05 -4.00
N TRP A 96 -10.87 -0.24 -4.33
CA TRP A 96 -11.62 -0.77 -5.46
C TRP A 96 -13.11 -0.97 -5.20
N GLY A 97 -13.55 -0.84 -3.92
CA GLY A 97 -14.97 -0.98 -3.54
C GLY A 97 -15.42 -2.41 -3.26
N GLY A 98 -14.51 -3.26 -2.79
CA GLY A 98 -14.78 -4.62 -2.30
C GLY A 98 -14.19 -5.75 -3.14
N ILE A 99 -14.47 -6.97 -2.74
CA ILE A 99 -13.92 -8.20 -3.34
C ILE A 99 -14.28 -8.32 -4.84
N ARG A 100 -15.55 -8.08 -5.21
CA ARG A 100 -16.02 -8.29 -6.59
C ARG A 100 -15.32 -7.38 -7.61
N PRO A 101 -15.16 -6.07 -7.37
CA PRO A 101 -14.35 -5.23 -8.26
C PRO A 101 -12.89 -5.67 -8.36
N CYS A 102 -12.27 -6.10 -7.25
CA CYS A 102 -10.89 -6.60 -7.27
C CYS A 102 -10.75 -7.86 -8.15
N ILE A 103 -11.66 -8.83 -8.01
CA ILE A 103 -11.67 -10.03 -8.86
C ILE A 103 -11.83 -9.67 -10.34
N LYS A 104 -12.75 -8.75 -10.65
CA LYS A 104 -12.96 -8.30 -12.01
C LYS A 104 -11.73 -7.58 -12.58
N ALA A 105 -11.08 -6.74 -11.76
CA ALA A 105 -9.85 -6.06 -12.14
C ALA A 105 -8.71 -7.07 -12.38
N ALA A 106 -8.57 -8.07 -11.50
CA ALA A 106 -7.60 -9.15 -11.66
C ALA A 106 -7.78 -9.91 -12.98
N GLY A 107 -9.02 -10.24 -13.38
CA GLY A 107 -9.30 -10.90 -14.65
C GLY A 107 -8.97 -10.03 -15.86
N VAL A 108 -9.15 -8.72 -15.77
CA VAL A 108 -8.66 -7.78 -16.80
C VAL A 108 -7.14 -7.78 -16.85
N CYS A 109 -6.47 -7.67 -15.70
CA CYS A 109 -5.01 -7.72 -15.62
C CYS A 109 -4.45 -9.04 -16.18
N GLU A 110 -5.09 -10.18 -15.87
CA GLU A 110 -4.71 -11.49 -16.41
C GLU A 110 -4.77 -11.49 -17.95
N THR A 111 -5.87 -10.99 -18.53
CA THR A 111 -6.05 -10.90 -19.97
C THR A 111 -4.96 -10.09 -20.66
N PHE A 112 -4.53 -9.00 -20.04
CA PHE A 112 -3.47 -8.13 -20.55
C PHE A 112 -2.07 -8.48 -20.04
N GLN A 113 -1.90 -9.61 -19.35
CA GLN A 113 -0.63 -10.08 -18.78
C GLN A 113 0.00 -9.05 -17.84
N GLN A 114 -0.81 -8.30 -17.13
CA GLN A 114 -0.37 -7.31 -16.16
C GLN A 114 -0.25 -7.95 -14.78
N PRO A 115 0.92 -7.90 -14.12
CA PRO A 115 1.12 -8.42 -12.78
C PRO A 115 0.22 -7.73 -11.75
N ILE A 116 -0.14 -8.48 -10.73
CA ILE A 116 -0.91 -7.96 -9.59
C ILE A 116 -0.33 -8.39 -8.25
N ALA A 117 -0.66 -7.63 -7.21
CA ALA A 117 -0.54 -8.02 -5.81
C ALA A 117 -1.78 -7.56 -5.03
N VAL A 118 -1.88 -7.94 -3.77
CA VAL A 118 -2.91 -7.44 -2.84
C VAL A 118 -2.26 -6.44 -1.89
N HIS A 119 -2.88 -5.27 -1.79
CA HIS A 119 -2.40 -4.14 -0.99
C HIS A 119 -3.14 -4.04 0.34
N SER A 120 -2.46 -3.53 1.35
CA SER A 120 -2.94 -3.24 2.69
C SER A 120 -3.02 -1.73 2.94
N SER A 121 -4.13 -1.30 3.53
CA SER A 121 -4.36 0.10 3.95
C SER A 121 -4.22 0.31 5.46
N GLY A 122 -3.63 -0.63 6.21
CA GLY A 122 -3.54 -0.55 7.68
C GLY A 122 -4.83 -1.00 8.37
N GLU A 123 -5.31 -2.15 8.01
CA GLU A 123 -6.58 -2.75 8.39
C GLU A 123 -6.57 -3.47 9.73
N LEU A 124 -7.77 -3.63 10.32
CA LEU A 124 -8.08 -4.61 11.37
C LEU A 124 -8.37 -5.99 10.76
N GLY A 125 -8.47 -7.02 11.61
CA GLY A 125 -8.52 -8.41 11.18
C GLY A 125 -9.68 -8.80 10.26
N ILE A 126 -10.82 -8.11 10.26
CA ILE A 126 -11.90 -8.36 9.30
C ILE A 126 -11.47 -8.01 7.89
N GLN A 127 -10.84 -6.84 7.71
CA GLN A 127 -10.31 -6.44 6.41
C GLN A 127 -9.14 -7.34 6.01
N LEU A 128 -8.25 -7.68 6.93
CA LEU A 128 -7.16 -8.61 6.66
C LEU A 128 -7.68 -9.98 6.20
N ALA A 129 -8.67 -10.55 6.89
CA ALA A 129 -9.31 -11.81 6.47
C ALA A 129 -9.88 -11.68 5.04
N THR A 130 -10.50 -10.54 4.72
CA THR A 130 -11.01 -10.26 3.37
C THR A 130 -9.88 -10.28 2.33
N MET A 131 -8.74 -9.67 2.64
CA MET A 131 -7.56 -9.64 1.76
C MET A 131 -6.93 -11.02 1.59
N LEU A 132 -6.87 -11.82 2.68
CA LEU A 132 -6.37 -13.20 2.64
C LEU A 132 -7.22 -14.06 1.70
N HIS A 133 -8.55 -13.97 1.80
CA HIS A 133 -9.45 -14.67 0.88
C HIS A 133 -9.31 -14.17 -0.56
N LEU A 134 -9.20 -12.86 -0.75
CA LEU A 134 -8.96 -12.30 -2.07
C LEU A 134 -7.67 -12.86 -2.67
N GLY A 135 -6.56 -12.78 -1.96
CA GLY A 135 -5.27 -13.29 -2.42
C GLY A 135 -5.28 -14.78 -2.74
N ALA A 136 -5.95 -15.58 -1.91
CA ALA A 136 -6.03 -17.02 -2.10
C ALA A 136 -6.82 -17.45 -3.35
N MET A 137 -7.74 -16.60 -3.84
CA MET A 137 -8.55 -16.92 -4.99
C MET A 137 -8.05 -16.35 -6.32
N LEU A 138 -7.08 -15.44 -6.29
CA LEU A 138 -6.56 -14.80 -7.50
C LEU A 138 -5.53 -15.70 -8.18
N PRO A 139 -5.81 -16.22 -9.40
CA PRO A 139 -4.90 -17.17 -10.07
C PRO A 139 -3.64 -16.50 -10.59
N ASN A 140 -3.67 -15.21 -10.82
CA ASN A 140 -2.59 -14.40 -11.37
C ASN A 140 -1.88 -13.50 -10.34
N LEU A 141 -1.97 -13.85 -9.05
CA LEU A 141 -1.25 -13.15 -7.98
C LEU A 141 0.27 -13.36 -8.17
N THR A 142 0.93 -12.33 -8.67
CA THR A 142 2.34 -12.40 -9.10
C THR A 142 3.29 -12.13 -7.96
N PHE A 143 2.93 -11.19 -7.10
CA PHE A 143 3.73 -10.77 -5.95
C PHE A 143 3.00 -11.08 -4.66
N SER A 144 3.75 -11.33 -3.59
CA SER A 144 3.19 -11.52 -2.26
C SER A 144 2.33 -10.32 -1.85
N ALA A 145 1.22 -10.58 -1.16
CA ALA A 145 0.43 -9.53 -0.53
C ALA A 145 1.27 -8.81 0.54
N ASP A 146 1.02 -7.54 0.74
CA ASP A 146 1.54 -6.82 1.90
C ASP A 146 0.47 -6.72 3.00
N ALA A 147 0.88 -6.40 4.22
CA ALA A 147 -0.02 -6.08 5.31
C ALA A 147 0.69 -5.25 6.38
N HIS A 148 0.07 -4.14 6.78
CA HIS A 148 0.51 -3.32 7.91
C HIS A 148 0.04 -3.88 9.26
N TYR A 149 -0.64 -4.99 9.26
CA TYR A 149 -1.30 -5.63 10.40
C TYR A 149 -0.36 -5.95 11.56
N HIS A 150 0.91 -6.24 11.29
CA HIS A 150 1.91 -6.48 12.32
C HIS A 150 2.18 -5.26 13.23
N HIS A 151 1.89 -4.04 12.75
CA HIS A 151 2.02 -2.81 13.54
C HIS A 151 0.93 -2.65 14.61
N LEU A 152 -0.21 -3.35 14.45
CA LEU A 152 -1.27 -3.29 15.45
C LEU A 152 -0.83 -3.98 16.75
N THR A 153 -1.21 -3.41 17.88
CA THR A 153 -1.01 -4.03 19.20
C THR A 153 -2.17 -4.93 19.60
N ASP A 154 -3.35 -4.71 19.01
CA ASP A 154 -4.60 -5.42 19.33
C ASP A 154 -5.52 -5.51 18.10
N ASP A 155 -6.66 -6.21 18.24
CA ASP A 155 -7.66 -6.38 17.19
C ASP A 155 -9.06 -6.49 17.79
N ILE A 156 -10.07 -6.38 16.95
CA ILE A 156 -11.50 -6.53 17.26
C ILE A 156 -12.02 -7.95 17.01
N LEU A 157 -11.15 -8.92 16.84
CA LEU A 157 -11.51 -10.32 16.65
C LEU A 157 -11.56 -11.08 17.97
N VAL A 158 -12.48 -12.06 18.06
CA VAL A 158 -12.43 -13.06 19.11
C VAL A 158 -11.13 -13.83 19.00
N GLY A 159 -10.35 -13.87 20.09
CA GLY A 159 -9.02 -14.47 20.10
C GLY A 159 -7.89 -13.49 19.76
N GLY A 160 -8.21 -12.24 19.41
CA GLY A 160 -7.24 -11.20 19.10
C GLY A 160 -6.67 -11.27 17.70
N LYS A 161 -5.42 -10.86 17.53
CA LYS A 161 -4.75 -10.77 16.22
C LYS A 161 -4.55 -12.14 15.57
N LEU A 162 -4.75 -12.20 14.25
CA LEU A 162 -4.35 -13.35 13.43
C LEU A 162 -2.82 -13.53 13.49
N PRO A 163 -2.33 -14.75 13.77
CA PRO A 163 -0.91 -14.96 13.98
C PRO A 163 -0.12 -15.06 12.66
N TYR A 164 1.04 -14.40 12.63
CA TYR A 164 2.05 -14.68 11.60
C TYR A 164 2.76 -15.99 11.89
N GLN A 165 2.94 -16.81 10.86
CA GLN A 165 3.71 -18.04 10.91
C GLN A 165 4.66 -18.05 9.71
N GLU A 166 5.95 -18.10 9.96
CA GLU A 166 6.98 -18.11 8.90
C GLU A 166 6.80 -17.02 7.82
N GLY A 167 6.45 -15.80 8.25
CA GLY A 167 6.23 -14.65 7.36
C GLY A 167 4.89 -14.62 6.64
N ALA A 168 3.97 -15.54 6.94
CA ALA A 168 2.64 -15.62 6.33
C ALA A 168 1.51 -15.65 7.37
N ILE A 169 0.29 -15.38 6.93
CA ILE A 169 -0.94 -15.58 7.72
C ILE A 169 -1.80 -16.59 6.97
N ALA A 170 -2.26 -17.62 7.67
CA ALA A 170 -3.18 -18.61 7.10
C ALA A 170 -4.52 -17.98 6.75
N VAL A 171 -5.08 -18.37 5.60
CA VAL A 171 -6.44 -17.96 5.24
C VAL A 171 -7.41 -18.65 6.20
N PRO A 172 -8.28 -17.91 6.92
CA PRO A 172 -9.26 -18.52 7.81
C PRO A 172 -10.24 -19.42 7.05
N ASP A 173 -10.57 -20.59 7.59
CA ASP A 173 -11.37 -21.63 6.92
C ASP A 173 -12.81 -21.75 7.47
N GLY A 174 -13.19 -20.93 8.44
CA GLY A 174 -14.53 -20.91 9.02
C GLY A 174 -15.60 -20.28 8.09
N PRO A 175 -16.88 -20.35 8.46
CA PRO A 175 -17.96 -19.73 7.69
C PRO A 175 -17.77 -18.22 7.47
N GLY A 176 -18.15 -17.72 6.31
CA GLY A 176 -17.98 -16.32 5.92
C GLY A 176 -16.51 -15.98 5.70
N LEU A 177 -15.97 -15.04 6.45
CA LEU A 177 -14.55 -14.69 6.43
C LEU A 177 -13.68 -15.57 7.36
N GLY A 178 -14.31 -16.55 8.05
CA GLY A 178 -13.61 -17.41 8.99
C GLY A 178 -13.16 -16.74 10.29
N VAL A 179 -13.62 -15.52 10.54
CA VAL A 179 -13.31 -14.74 11.76
C VAL A 179 -14.59 -14.27 12.43
N THR A 180 -14.54 -14.08 13.74
CA THR A 180 -15.69 -13.63 14.55
C THR A 180 -15.35 -12.31 15.22
N LEU A 181 -16.28 -11.35 15.12
CA LEU A 181 -16.13 -10.03 15.73
C LEU A 181 -16.33 -10.13 17.26
N ASP A 182 -15.40 -9.58 18.01
CA ASP A 182 -15.50 -9.35 19.46
C ASP A 182 -16.27 -8.03 19.67
N GLN A 183 -17.53 -8.16 20.08
CA GLN A 183 -18.42 -7.00 20.26
C GLN A 183 -17.99 -6.10 21.40
N ASP A 184 -17.43 -6.65 22.46
CA ASP A 184 -16.98 -5.86 23.61
C ASP A 184 -15.76 -5.02 23.25
N ARG A 185 -14.81 -5.59 22.53
CA ARG A 185 -13.67 -4.84 22.00
C ARG A 185 -14.08 -3.78 21.00
N LEU A 186 -14.99 -4.10 20.09
CA LEU A 186 -15.50 -3.11 19.13
C LEU A 186 -16.13 -1.92 19.87
N GLN A 187 -16.95 -2.19 20.88
CA GLN A 187 -17.57 -1.13 21.69
C GLN A 187 -16.51 -0.30 22.42
N GLN A 188 -15.52 -0.93 23.02
CA GLN A 188 -14.42 -0.25 23.70
C GLN A 188 -13.68 0.73 22.76
N TYR A 189 -13.35 0.29 21.54
CA TYR A 189 -12.68 1.14 20.56
C TYR A 189 -13.60 2.23 20.01
N ALA A 190 -14.89 1.97 19.84
CA ALA A 190 -15.86 2.97 19.45
C ALA A 190 -15.97 4.09 20.51
N GLU A 191 -16.01 3.74 21.79
CA GLU A 191 -16.02 4.68 22.90
C GLU A 191 -14.71 5.48 23.00
N ALA A 192 -13.57 4.81 22.80
CA ALA A 192 -12.27 5.49 22.73
C ALA A 192 -12.24 6.51 21.59
N PHE A 193 -12.71 6.14 20.40
CA PHE A 193 -12.82 7.06 19.27
C PHE A 193 -13.73 8.26 19.55
N GLN A 194 -14.87 8.04 20.20
CA GLN A 194 -15.78 9.13 20.58
C GLN A 194 -15.14 10.08 21.58
N ARG A 195 -14.35 9.56 22.53
CA ARG A 195 -13.70 10.35 23.57
C ARG A 195 -12.46 11.12 23.07
N GLU A 196 -11.66 10.47 22.24
CA GLU A 196 -10.31 10.95 21.85
C GLU A 196 -10.28 11.50 20.41
N GLY A 197 -11.31 11.19 19.60
CA GLY A 197 -11.30 11.45 18.17
C GLY A 197 -10.42 10.48 17.39
N GLY A 198 -10.34 10.68 16.08
CA GLY A 198 -9.44 9.91 15.24
C GLY A 198 -7.98 10.24 15.57
N TYR A 199 -7.12 9.22 15.53
CA TYR A 199 -5.68 9.44 15.62
C TYR A 199 -5.24 10.37 14.47
N PRO A 200 -4.55 11.48 14.76
CA PRO A 200 -4.02 12.32 13.70
C PRO A 200 -2.92 11.56 12.95
N TYR A 201 -3.27 11.04 11.79
CA TYR A 201 -2.41 10.19 10.95
C TYR A 201 -1.10 10.89 10.54
N ASP A 202 -1.14 12.22 10.58
CA ASP A 202 -0.06 13.11 10.19
C ASP A 202 0.80 13.60 11.36
N ARG A 203 0.56 13.09 12.57
CA ARG A 203 1.30 13.52 13.77
C ARG A 203 1.85 12.34 14.54
N ASP A 204 3.12 12.44 14.90
CA ASP A 204 3.77 11.52 15.82
C ASP A 204 4.06 12.26 17.14
N PRO A 205 3.38 11.93 18.25
CA PRO A 205 3.62 12.59 19.53
C PRO A 205 5.05 12.46 20.05
N SER A 206 5.76 11.40 19.63
CA SER A 206 7.18 11.18 20.01
C SER A 206 8.15 12.03 19.18
N ARG A 207 7.68 12.66 18.10
CA ARG A 207 8.47 13.47 17.19
C ARG A 207 7.77 14.82 16.92
N PRO A 208 7.78 15.73 17.90
CA PRO A 208 7.14 17.04 17.72
C PRO A 208 7.62 17.75 16.45
N GLY A 209 6.68 18.25 15.67
CA GLY A 209 6.97 18.92 14.39
C GLY A 209 7.22 18.01 13.20
N TRP A 210 7.15 16.68 13.38
CA TRP A 210 7.15 15.75 12.25
C TRP A 210 5.73 15.57 11.68
N PHE A 211 5.66 15.54 10.35
CA PHE A 211 4.43 15.28 9.61
C PHE A 211 4.71 14.25 8.54
N ALA A 212 3.79 13.32 8.34
CA ALA A 212 3.76 12.50 7.15
C ALA A 212 3.33 13.37 5.96
N LEU A 213 4.20 13.52 4.96
CA LEU A 213 3.88 14.25 3.74
C LEU A 213 3.29 13.29 2.71
N VAL A 214 1.98 13.14 2.75
CA VAL A 214 1.24 12.38 1.75
C VAL A 214 0.01 13.21 1.34
N PRO A 215 -0.02 13.72 0.14
CA PRO A 215 0.98 13.73 -0.92
C PRO A 215 2.19 14.65 -0.64
N ASN A 216 3.32 14.35 -1.28
CA ASN A 216 4.50 15.19 -1.12
C ASN A 216 4.33 16.55 -1.80
N THR A 217 4.33 17.60 -1.00
CA THR A 217 4.37 18.99 -1.48
C THR A 217 5.75 19.64 -1.28
N ARG A 218 6.79 18.83 -1.06
CA ARG A 218 8.15 19.29 -0.77
C ARG A 218 8.75 20.13 -1.91
N TRP A 219 8.36 19.84 -3.14
CA TRP A 219 8.70 20.64 -4.33
C TRP A 219 7.87 21.93 -4.45
N ALA A 220 6.78 22.05 -3.68
CA ALA A 220 6.07 23.30 -3.45
C ALA A 220 6.42 23.78 -2.04
N ASP A 221 7.65 24.26 -1.84
CA ASP A 221 8.12 24.67 -0.52
C ASP A 221 7.28 25.83 0.01
N HIS A 222 6.31 25.49 0.84
CA HIS A 222 5.37 26.45 1.44
C HIS A 222 6.09 27.49 2.33
N THR A 223 7.30 27.18 2.81
CA THR A 223 8.08 28.14 3.59
C THR A 223 8.64 29.25 2.72
N LEU A 224 8.98 28.95 1.46
CA LEU A 224 9.40 29.94 0.46
C LEU A 224 8.25 30.83 -0.01
N LEU A 225 7.02 30.34 0.06
CA LEU A 225 5.84 31.09 -0.33
C LEU A 225 5.20 31.87 0.83
N GLY A 226 5.73 31.75 2.05
CA GLY A 226 5.20 32.40 3.25
C GLY A 226 3.76 31.97 3.61
N LEU A 227 3.30 30.86 3.06
CA LEU A 227 1.97 30.32 3.34
C LEU A 227 2.03 29.48 4.63
N PRO A 228 1.10 29.70 5.57
CA PRO A 228 1.00 28.82 6.71
C PRO A 228 0.67 27.40 6.25
N PHE A 229 1.24 26.39 6.91
CA PHE A 229 0.80 25.01 6.74
C PHE A 229 -0.70 24.95 6.96
N THR A 230 -1.49 24.84 5.91
CA THR A 230 -2.91 24.54 6.02
C THR A 230 -3.01 23.07 6.42
N GLN A 231 -3.42 22.84 7.67
CA GLN A 231 -3.85 21.53 8.11
C GLN A 231 -5.09 21.14 7.29
N TYR A 232 -4.99 20.09 6.52
CA TYR A 232 -6.13 19.39 5.94
C TYR A 232 -6.57 18.31 6.91
#